data_a7b3f90697635017c6ca9c02896ccd9d
#
_entry.id   a7b3f90697635017c6ca9c02896ccd9d
#
_cell.length_a   1.000
_cell.length_b   1.000
_cell.length_c   1.000
_cell.angle_alpha   90.00
_cell.angle_beta   90.00
_cell.angle_gamma   90.00
#
_symmetry.space_group_name_H-M   'P 1'
#
loop_
_entity.id
_entity.type
_entity.pdbx_description
1 polymer ?
#
loop_
_entity_poly.entity_id
_entity_poly.type
_entity_poly.pdbx_seq_one_letter_code
_entity_poly.pdbx_strand_id
1 'polypeptide(L)'
;MKYACLVYFERGALDHFTAEAGAKLTEDSMAYDRFLESRGNLIMAQALEAPQTAVTIRVRNGKLSSTDGPFAETREILAGFVLIEARDLNEAIVLAEKIPLAAIGSIEIRPVMHMRAAA
;
A
#
# COMPACT_ATOMS: atom_id res chain seq x y z
N MET A 1 -14.39 -11.55 -0.92
CA MET A 1 -14.15 -10.51 0.12
C MET A 1 -13.00 -9.62 -0.32
N LYS A 2 -13.05 -8.36 0.03
CA LYS A 2 -12.02 -7.39 -0.34
C LYS A 2 -11.03 -7.21 0.80
N TYR A 3 -9.76 -7.09 0.44
CA TYR A 3 -8.68 -6.86 1.39
C TYR A 3 -7.78 -5.74 0.88
N ALA A 4 -7.40 -4.85 1.79
CA ALA A 4 -6.40 -3.84 1.51
C ALA A 4 -5.05 -4.37 1.99
N CYS A 5 -4.10 -4.48 1.06
CA CYS A 5 -2.73 -4.85 1.38
C CYS A 5 -1.92 -3.57 1.42
N LEU A 6 -1.60 -3.10 2.62
CA LEU A 6 -0.87 -1.86 2.83
C LEU A 6 0.62 -2.17 2.86
N VAL A 7 1.35 -1.52 1.97
CA VAL A 7 2.77 -1.83 1.75
C VAL A 7 3.63 -0.82 2.48
N TYR A 8 4.48 -1.32 3.38
CA TYR A 8 5.38 -0.51 4.19
C TYR A 8 6.82 -0.93 4.00
N PHE A 9 7.76 0.00 4.12
CA PHE A 9 9.16 -0.32 4.29
C PHE A 9 9.82 0.72 5.20
N GLU A 10 10.97 0.34 5.77
CA GLU A 10 11.70 1.25 6.64
C GLU A 10 12.23 2.43 5.85
N ARG A 11 12.23 3.59 6.51
CA ARG A 11 12.83 4.79 5.97
C ARG A 11 14.30 4.49 5.62
N GLY A 12 14.69 4.78 4.39
CA GLY A 12 16.05 4.48 3.91
C GLY A 12 16.28 3.08 3.40
N ALA A 13 15.28 2.18 3.45
CA ALA A 13 15.45 0.79 3.01
C ALA A 13 15.86 0.67 1.54
N LEU A 14 15.52 1.64 0.70
CA LEU A 14 15.83 1.62 -0.73
C LEU A 14 17.07 2.46 -1.07
N ASP A 15 17.71 3.09 -0.09
CA ASP A 15 18.83 4.02 -0.35
C ASP A 15 20.05 3.33 -0.97
N HIS A 16 20.24 2.04 -0.74
CA HIS A 16 21.36 1.28 -1.31
C HIS A 16 21.07 0.70 -2.67
N PHE A 17 19.84 0.84 -3.14
CA PHE A 17 19.47 0.25 -4.42
C PHE A 17 20.16 0.98 -5.56
N THR A 18 20.76 0.22 -6.48
CA THR A 18 21.24 0.78 -7.74
C THR A 18 20.04 1.15 -8.61
N ALA A 19 20.27 1.95 -9.63
CA ALA A 19 19.23 2.27 -10.61
C ALA A 19 18.64 1.00 -11.23
N GLU A 20 19.49 0.01 -11.52
CA GLU A 20 19.07 -1.29 -12.05
C GLU A 20 18.18 -2.05 -11.08
N ALA A 21 18.59 -2.13 -9.81
CA ALA A 21 17.83 -2.85 -8.79
C ALA A 21 16.48 -2.18 -8.54
N GLY A 22 16.46 -0.85 -8.54
CA GLY A 22 15.22 -0.08 -8.39
C GLY A 22 14.26 -0.30 -9.57
N ALA A 23 14.80 -0.28 -10.78
CA ALA A 23 14.01 -0.53 -11.99
C ALA A 23 13.45 -1.95 -12.00
N LYS A 24 14.25 -2.93 -11.56
CA LYS A 24 13.79 -4.31 -11.46
C LYS A 24 12.67 -4.46 -10.44
N LEU A 25 12.78 -3.82 -9.29
CA LEU A 25 11.74 -3.84 -8.27
C LEU A 25 10.43 -3.27 -8.81
N THR A 26 10.50 -2.15 -9.53
CA THR A 26 9.34 -1.53 -10.15
C THR A 26 8.72 -2.47 -11.18
N GLU A 27 9.54 -3.05 -12.04
CA GLU A 27 9.06 -3.97 -13.08
C GLU A 27 8.43 -5.21 -12.48
N ASP A 28 9.06 -5.81 -11.47
CA ASP A 28 8.53 -6.97 -10.78
C ASP A 28 7.18 -6.65 -10.12
N SER A 29 7.05 -5.46 -9.53
CA SER A 29 5.81 -5.02 -8.90
C SER A 29 4.69 -4.86 -9.93
N MET A 30 4.99 -4.24 -11.06
CA MET A 30 4.02 -4.08 -12.15
C MET A 30 3.63 -5.42 -12.74
N ALA A 31 4.60 -6.34 -12.89
CA ALA A 31 4.33 -7.69 -13.40
C ALA A 31 3.42 -8.46 -12.45
N TYR A 32 3.62 -8.32 -11.16
CA TYR A 32 2.77 -8.99 -10.18
C TYR A 32 1.35 -8.43 -10.19
N ASP A 33 1.20 -7.10 -10.35
CA ASP A 33 -0.11 -6.48 -10.49
C ASP A 33 -0.84 -7.04 -11.73
N ARG A 34 -0.14 -7.20 -12.85
CA ARG A 34 -0.73 -7.80 -14.06
C ARG A 34 -1.13 -9.25 -13.83
N PHE A 35 -0.34 -9.98 -13.06
CA PHE A 35 -0.67 -11.37 -12.71
C PHE A 35 -1.96 -11.43 -11.89
N LEU A 36 -2.08 -10.58 -10.87
CA LEU A 36 -3.29 -10.52 -10.05
C LEU A 36 -4.50 -10.11 -10.88
N GLU A 37 -4.32 -9.18 -11.81
CA GLU A 37 -5.38 -8.75 -12.72
C GLU A 37 -5.85 -9.91 -13.59
N SER A 38 -4.90 -10.66 -14.16
CA SER A 38 -5.23 -11.80 -15.04
C SER A 38 -6.00 -12.89 -14.31
N ARG A 39 -5.83 -13.00 -13.00
CA ARG A 39 -6.56 -13.97 -12.17
C ARG A 39 -7.89 -13.44 -11.65
N GLY A 40 -8.18 -12.17 -11.88
CA GLY A 40 -9.40 -11.54 -11.37
C GLY A 40 -9.30 -11.13 -9.90
N ASN A 41 -8.10 -11.14 -9.32
CA ASN A 41 -7.91 -10.77 -7.91
C ASN A 41 -7.63 -9.29 -7.71
N LEU A 42 -7.11 -8.59 -8.73
CA LEU A 42 -6.75 -7.18 -8.57
C LEU A 42 -7.95 -6.27 -8.72
N ILE A 43 -8.18 -5.42 -7.73
CA ILE A 43 -9.15 -4.32 -7.83
C ILE A 43 -8.40 -3.05 -8.22
N MET A 44 -7.33 -2.73 -7.50
CA MET A 44 -6.53 -1.53 -7.72
C MET A 44 -5.20 -1.66 -7.00
N ALA A 45 -4.13 -1.11 -7.58
CA ALA A 45 -2.84 -1.01 -6.93
C ALA A 45 -2.25 0.36 -7.26
N GLN A 46 -1.70 1.03 -6.25
CA GLN A 46 -1.06 2.34 -6.42
C GLN A 46 0.16 2.44 -5.52
N ALA A 47 1.26 2.93 -6.09
CA ALA A 47 2.42 3.36 -5.32
C ALA A 47 2.20 4.81 -4.89
N LEU A 48 2.71 5.18 -3.74
CA LEU A 48 2.62 6.54 -3.21
C LEU A 48 3.98 7.22 -3.28
N GLU A 49 3.95 8.53 -3.53
CA GLU A 49 5.14 9.37 -3.44
C GLU A 49 5.66 9.41 -2.00
N ALA A 50 6.88 9.90 -1.83
CA ALA A 50 7.53 9.95 -0.53
C ALA A 50 6.73 10.73 0.51
N PRO A 51 6.82 10.37 1.82
CA PRO A 51 6.03 11.02 2.87
C PRO A 51 6.19 12.53 2.96
N GLN A 52 7.36 13.07 2.59
CA GLN A 52 7.59 14.51 2.62
C GLN A 52 6.75 15.28 1.60
N THR A 53 6.14 14.58 0.63
CA THR A 53 5.20 15.21 -0.31
C THR A 53 3.79 15.31 0.26
N ALA A 54 3.54 14.70 1.41
CA ALA A 54 2.22 14.64 1.99
C ALA A 54 1.79 15.98 2.58
N VAL A 55 0.48 16.18 2.66
CA VAL A 55 -0.14 17.28 3.40
C VAL A 55 -1.18 16.66 4.30
N THR A 56 -1.16 17.01 5.57
CA THR A 56 -2.13 16.52 6.54
C THR A 56 -3.09 17.63 6.89
N ILE A 57 -4.38 17.37 6.78
CA ILE A 57 -5.41 18.34 7.15
C ILE A 57 -6.20 17.85 8.36
N ARG A 58 -6.67 18.79 9.15
CA ARG A 58 -7.61 18.54 10.26
C ARG A 58 -8.70 19.58 10.23
N VAL A 59 -9.92 19.17 10.56
CA VAL A 59 -11.04 20.09 10.73
C VAL A 59 -11.47 19.97 12.19
N ARG A 60 -11.32 21.05 12.94
CA ARG A 60 -11.71 21.13 14.36
C ARG A 60 -12.57 22.35 14.58
N ASN A 61 -13.75 22.17 15.18
CA ASN A 61 -14.70 23.26 15.41
C ASN A 61 -15.05 24.00 14.11
N GLY A 62 -15.19 23.25 13.01
CA GLY A 62 -15.49 23.82 11.70
C GLY A 62 -14.32 24.51 11.01
N LYS A 63 -13.12 24.47 11.59
CA LYS A 63 -11.95 25.13 11.02
C LYS A 63 -10.98 24.14 10.45
N LEU A 64 -10.52 24.42 9.23
CA LEU A 64 -9.51 23.65 8.54
C LEU A 64 -8.13 24.09 8.98
N SER A 65 -7.27 23.13 9.31
CA SER A 65 -5.83 23.36 9.44
C SER A 65 -5.10 22.38 8.53
N SER A 66 -3.95 22.79 8.01
CA SER A 66 -3.12 21.91 7.19
C SER A 66 -1.67 22.00 7.62
N THR A 67 -0.98 20.89 7.55
CA THR A 67 0.43 20.78 7.91
C THR A 67 1.14 20.01 6.80
N ASP A 68 2.30 20.50 6.37
CA ASP A 68 3.10 19.76 5.40
C ASP A 68 3.69 18.52 6.07
N GLY A 69 3.70 17.43 5.32
CA GLY A 69 4.22 16.16 5.79
C GLY A 69 3.12 15.19 6.23
N PRO A 70 3.51 13.96 6.57
CA PRO A 70 2.57 12.95 7.02
C PRO A 70 2.03 13.28 8.39
N PHE A 71 0.87 12.70 8.74
CA PHE A 71 0.23 12.98 10.03
C PHE A 71 1.10 12.52 11.21
N ALA A 72 2.00 11.57 11.00
CA ALA A 72 2.93 11.08 12.00
C ALA A 72 4.26 10.71 11.36
N GLU A 73 5.35 11.04 12.04
CA GLU A 73 6.68 10.56 11.68
C GLU A 73 6.80 9.12 12.17
N THR A 74 7.06 8.19 11.25
CA THR A 74 7.16 6.77 11.59
C THR A 74 8.45 6.19 11.04
N ARG A 75 8.90 5.11 11.66
CA ARG A 75 10.08 4.37 11.21
C ARG A 75 9.81 3.67 9.88
N GLU A 76 8.63 3.07 9.76
CA GLU A 76 8.18 2.47 8.53
C GLU A 76 7.17 3.38 7.86
N ILE A 77 7.32 3.55 6.56
CA ILE A 77 6.48 4.46 5.78
C ILE A 77 5.53 3.67 4.88
N LEU A 78 4.34 4.20 4.69
CA LEU A 78 3.38 3.63 3.75
C LEU A 78 3.83 3.96 2.33
N ALA A 79 4.19 2.94 1.58
CA ALA A 79 4.73 3.09 0.22
C ALA A 79 3.68 2.91 -0.87
N GLY A 80 2.55 2.32 -0.53
CA GLY A 80 1.49 2.07 -1.49
C GLY A 80 0.48 1.08 -0.96
N PHE A 81 -0.45 0.69 -1.83
CA PHE A 81 -1.44 -0.32 -1.45
C PHE A 81 -1.83 -1.16 -2.67
N VAL A 82 -2.27 -2.38 -2.37
CA VAL A 82 -2.84 -3.30 -3.36
C VAL A 82 -4.18 -3.75 -2.80
N LEU A 83 -5.25 -3.39 -3.49
CA LEU A 83 -6.61 -3.77 -3.11
C LEU A 83 -6.99 -5.00 -3.91
N ILE A 84 -7.33 -6.08 -3.22
CA ILE A 84 -7.60 -7.37 -3.85
C ILE A 84 -8.96 -7.94 -3.45
N GLU A 85 -9.47 -8.78 -4.34
CA GLU A 85 -10.59 -9.67 -4.06
C GLU A 85 -10.00 -11.04 -3.76
N ALA A 86 -10.37 -11.63 -2.62
CA ALA A 86 -9.91 -12.95 -2.23
C ALA A 86 -11.05 -13.71 -1.55
N ARG A 87 -10.97 -15.01 -1.60
CA ARG A 87 -11.96 -15.93 -1.04
C ARG A 87 -12.07 -15.77 0.48
N ASP A 88 -10.91 -15.64 1.12
CA ASP A 88 -10.76 -15.55 2.57
C ASP A 88 -9.40 -14.95 2.92
N LEU A 89 -9.13 -14.79 4.22
CA LEU A 89 -7.86 -14.24 4.69
C LEU A 89 -6.66 -15.09 4.28
N ASN A 90 -6.81 -16.42 4.28
CA ASN A 90 -5.72 -17.32 3.90
C ASN A 90 -5.29 -17.07 2.46
N GLU A 91 -6.24 -16.93 1.54
CA GLU A 91 -5.92 -16.60 0.16
C GLU A 91 -5.29 -15.23 0.06
N ALA A 92 -5.80 -14.25 0.80
CA ALA A 92 -5.23 -12.90 0.81
C ALA A 92 -3.77 -12.92 1.26
N ILE A 93 -3.43 -13.71 2.28
CA ILE A 93 -2.04 -13.85 2.73
C ILE A 93 -1.17 -14.47 1.64
N VAL A 94 -1.65 -15.53 0.99
CA VAL A 94 -0.89 -16.17 -0.09
C VAL A 94 -0.63 -15.21 -1.23
N LEU A 95 -1.61 -14.39 -1.59
CA LEU A 95 -1.44 -13.39 -2.65
C LEU A 95 -0.52 -12.25 -2.20
N ALA A 96 -0.65 -11.78 -0.97
CA ALA A 96 0.12 -10.66 -0.45
C ALA A 96 1.60 -10.99 -0.26
N GLU A 97 1.93 -12.22 0.11
CA GLU A 97 3.33 -12.60 0.36
C GLU A 97 4.21 -12.52 -0.88
N LYS A 98 3.61 -12.51 -2.05
CA LYS A 98 4.33 -12.42 -3.33
C LYS A 98 4.45 -11.00 -3.86
N ILE A 99 3.89 -10.03 -3.17
CA ILE A 99 4.14 -8.63 -3.49
C ILE A 99 5.65 -8.39 -3.29
N PRO A 100 6.36 -7.91 -4.32
CA PRO A 100 7.83 -7.82 -4.23
C PRO A 100 8.38 -7.08 -3.01
N LEU A 101 7.71 -6.00 -2.58
CA LEU A 101 8.14 -5.26 -1.40
C LEU A 101 7.96 -6.03 -0.08
N ALA A 102 7.24 -7.14 -0.08
CA ALA A 102 7.12 -7.98 1.11
C ALA A 102 8.46 -8.56 1.55
N ALA A 103 9.39 -8.74 0.61
CA ALA A 103 10.72 -9.28 0.90
C ALA A 103 11.63 -8.29 1.62
N ILE A 104 11.37 -6.99 1.50
CA ILE A 104 12.21 -5.94 2.09
C ILE A 104 11.43 -5.03 3.04
N GLY A 105 10.13 -5.21 3.13
CA GLY A 105 9.27 -4.42 3.99
C GLY A 105 8.22 -5.29 4.65
N SER A 106 7.05 -4.71 4.87
CA SER A 106 5.94 -5.39 5.52
C SER A 106 4.66 -5.12 4.74
N ILE A 107 3.78 -6.11 4.72
CA ILE A 107 2.45 -5.95 4.15
C ILE A 107 1.42 -6.14 5.27
N GLU A 108 0.67 -5.09 5.54
CA GLU A 108 -0.44 -5.18 6.48
C GLU A 108 -1.70 -5.50 5.69
N ILE A 109 -2.40 -6.56 6.06
CA ILE A 109 -3.60 -7.00 5.35
C ILE A 109 -4.80 -6.67 6.21
N ARG A 110 -5.72 -5.85 5.68
CA ARG A 110 -6.95 -5.49 6.37
C ARG A 110 -8.17 -5.84 5.55
N PRO A 111 -9.16 -6.54 6.13
CA PRO A 111 -10.46 -6.69 5.47
C PRO A 111 -11.08 -5.32 5.25
N VAL A 112 -11.65 -5.14 4.07
CA VAL A 112 -12.37 -3.90 3.75
C VAL A 112 -13.76 -3.99 4.39
N MET A 113 -14.13 -2.96 5.15
CA MET A 113 -15.45 -2.90 5.77
C MET A 113 -16.51 -2.69 4.71
N HIS A 114 -17.54 -3.52 4.74
CA HIS A 114 -18.71 -3.31 3.89
C HIS A 114 -19.64 -2.31 4.56
N MET A 115 -19.66 -1.09 4.08
CA MET A 115 -20.49 -0.03 4.62
C MET A 115 -21.84 -0.02 3.93
N ARG A 116 -22.91 0.14 4.71
CA ARG A 116 -24.26 0.29 4.19
C ARG A 116 -24.90 1.52 4.79
N ALA A 117 -25.75 2.19 4.01
CA ALA A 117 -26.61 3.20 4.54
C ALA A 117 -27.63 2.56 5.49
N ALA A 118 -28.03 3.25 6.55
CA ALA A 118 -29.11 2.79 7.41
C ALA A 118 -30.42 2.71 6.62
N ALA A 119 -31.18 1.64 6.86
CA ALA A 119 -32.47 1.45 6.18
C ALA A 119 -33.52 2.40 6.72
#